data_befe56320a86d420f4b2cb44f003b70a
#
_entry.id   befe56320a86d420f4b2cb44f003b70a
#
_cell.length_a   1.000
_cell.length_b   1.000
_cell.length_c   1.000
_cell.angle_alpha   90.00
_cell.angle_beta   90.00
_cell.angle_gamma   90.00
#
_symmetry.space_group_name_H-M   'P 1'
#
loop_
_entity.id
_entity.type
_entity.pdbx_description
1 polymer ?
#
loop_
_entity_poly.entity_id
_entity_poly.type
_entity_poly.pdbx_seq_one_letter_code
_entity_poly.pdbx_strand_id
1 'polypeptide(L)'
;MSTQSGSRQHSVPNFIRRFAVLIAFFWIAVAMVTNVFVPQLEKVAQAHNVSLSPHDAPSLQASKRIGKVFGEFDSDSAAMIVLEGDRPLGAEAHHYYDGLVDQLTRDTKHVQHIQNFWGDPLTAAGSQSSDGKAALVQVYLAGNQGESLANQSVDSVRNIVDHSTPPPGVKAYVTGPAPLVTDQFEVGGKGTLKTTLITIGVILVMLIWIYRRVSTAALVLFTVMIELTASRGVVAVLANAGIIELSTYSTNLLTLLVIAAGTDYAIFILGRFHEARYAGQDRVSAFETMYHGTAHIILGSGLTIAGAVFCLTFTRLPYFQSLGIPAASGVLIAVLAALTLAPAMLIIGRHFGLLEPNRQMNTQRWRRIGTSIVRWPGPILLVTLAIALIGLLALPGFKTSYDVRPYMPANAPANVGYAAAERHFSQARLNPELLMIEADHDLRNSTSMILLERVAKAIFHTDGIAEVQSITRPLGTPLDHTSIPFQISAGSASQINNLPFQQSQTSDLLKQVAVINNSIDILRQQYALQQQSSAVTDEQAKAFQRTVAIAQDLRDKIANFDDFFRPIRSYFYWEKHCYDIPICATLRSLFDALDGIDGVCCTIR
;
A
#
# COMPACT_ATOMS: atom_id res chain seq x y z
N MET A 1 47.00 24.28 39.18
CA MET A 1 46.65 23.03 38.43
C MET A 1 45.86 23.38 37.16
N SER A 2 46.49 23.98 36.13
CA SER A 2 45.82 24.47 34.92
C SER A 2 46.70 24.49 33.68
N THR A 3 47.44 23.40 33.42
CA THR A 3 48.35 23.36 32.26
C THR A 3 48.31 22.05 31.44
N GLN A 4 47.29 21.18 31.62
CA GLN A 4 47.19 19.93 30.83
C GLN A 4 46.02 19.85 29.86
N SER A 5 45.11 20.85 29.78
CA SER A 5 43.98 20.81 28.82
C SER A 5 44.32 21.36 27.43
N GLY A 6 45.42 22.16 27.30
CA GLY A 6 45.79 22.82 26.05
C GLY A 6 46.40 21.92 24.97
N SER A 7 47.10 20.84 25.35
CA SER A 7 47.86 20.02 24.38
C SER A 7 46.99 19.01 23.59
N ARG A 8 45.82 18.60 24.13
CA ARG A 8 44.90 17.71 23.42
C ARG A 8 44.00 18.44 22.42
N GLN A 9 43.73 19.73 22.61
CA GLN A 9 42.85 20.51 21.73
C GLN A 9 43.47 20.78 20.33
N HIS A 10 44.80 20.84 20.20
CA HIS A 10 45.47 21.08 18.92
C HIS A 10 45.73 19.79 18.09
N SER A 11 45.47 18.61 18.61
CA SER A 11 45.82 17.34 17.95
C SER A 11 44.95 17.01 16.73
N VAL A 12 43.64 17.20 16.82
CA VAL A 12 42.68 16.83 15.74
C VAL A 12 42.79 17.76 14.52
N PRO A 13 42.75 19.10 14.65
CA PRO A 13 42.95 20.00 13.50
C PRO A 13 44.29 19.75 12.78
N ASN A 14 45.37 19.53 13.53
CA ASN A 14 46.68 19.24 12.97
C ASN A 14 46.73 17.89 12.26
N PHE A 15 46.08 16.87 12.79
CA PHE A 15 45.94 15.57 12.13
C PHE A 15 45.20 15.71 10.78
N ILE A 16 44.04 16.36 10.76
CA ILE A 16 43.25 16.56 9.53
C ILE A 16 44.10 17.36 8.51
N ARG A 17 44.81 18.40 8.95
CA ARG A 17 45.67 19.20 8.08
C ARG A 17 46.81 18.40 7.47
N ARG A 18 47.44 17.52 8.24
CA ARG A 18 48.55 16.68 7.77
C ARG A 18 48.11 15.58 6.82
N PHE A 19 46.91 15.01 7.06
CA PHE A 19 46.40 13.87 6.31
C PHE A 19 45.19 14.21 5.40
N ALA A 20 45.01 15.49 5.06
CA ALA A 20 43.83 15.94 4.29
C ALA A 20 43.59 15.14 2.99
N VAL A 21 44.64 14.90 2.20
CA VAL A 21 44.55 14.12 0.96
C VAL A 21 44.18 12.67 1.24
N LEU A 22 44.72 12.08 2.28
CA LEU A 22 44.50 10.69 2.67
C LEU A 22 43.04 10.50 3.19
N ILE A 23 42.53 11.48 3.93
CA ILE A 23 41.12 11.51 4.39
C ILE A 23 40.18 11.64 3.20
N ALA A 24 40.46 12.54 2.27
CA ALA A 24 39.62 12.66 1.05
C ALA A 24 39.65 11.36 0.24
N PHE A 25 40.81 10.76 0.07
CA PHE A 25 40.96 9.49 -0.62
C PHE A 25 40.22 8.34 0.09
N PHE A 26 40.29 8.28 1.42
CA PHE A 26 39.54 7.30 2.22
C PHE A 26 38.04 7.40 1.97
N TRP A 27 37.46 8.60 2.02
CA TRP A 27 36.03 8.78 1.79
C TRP A 27 35.62 8.46 0.34
N ILE A 28 36.44 8.82 -0.65
CA ILE A 28 36.21 8.43 -2.04
C ILE A 28 36.30 6.91 -2.20
N ALA A 29 37.26 6.26 -1.53
CA ALA A 29 37.39 4.82 -1.55
C ALA A 29 36.18 4.14 -0.91
N VAL A 30 35.71 4.63 0.24
CA VAL A 30 34.45 4.13 0.87
C VAL A 30 33.28 4.27 -0.09
N ALA A 31 33.09 5.43 -0.71
CA ALA A 31 32.03 5.66 -1.67
C ALA A 31 32.14 4.72 -2.87
N MET A 32 33.33 4.54 -3.44
CA MET A 32 33.54 3.64 -4.59
C MET A 32 33.35 2.17 -4.23
N VAL A 33 33.99 1.70 -3.16
CA VAL A 33 33.93 0.29 -2.75
C VAL A 33 32.49 -0.12 -2.44
N THR A 34 31.78 0.67 -1.64
CA THR A 34 30.40 0.32 -1.28
C THR A 34 29.46 0.29 -2.49
N ASN A 35 29.63 1.19 -3.46
CA ASN A 35 28.76 1.23 -4.65
C ASN A 35 29.16 0.24 -5.77
N VAL A 36 30.39 -0.31 -5.75
CA VAL A 36 30.83 -1.35 -6.69
C VAL A 36 30.42 -2.75 -6.21
N PHE A 37 30.58 -3.01 -4.90
CA PHE A 37 30.35 -4.35 -4.36
C PHE A 37 28.92 -4.61 -3.89
N VAL A 38 28.10 -3.56 -3.70
CA VAL A 38 26.71 -3.70 -3.24
C VAL A 38 25.76 -3.09 -4.27
N PRO A 39 24.60 -3.71 -4.53
CA PRO A 39 23.57 -3.13 -5.39
C PRO A 39 23.16 -1.72 -4.90
N GLN A 40 22.70 -0.90 -5.82
CA GLN A 40 22.19 0.43 -5.48
C GLN A 40 21.15 0.36 -4.36
N LEU A 41 21.21 1.33 -3.44
CA LEU A 41 20.35 1.38 -2.25
C LEU A 41 18.87 1.19 -2.57
N GLU A 42 18.39 1.73 -3.69
CA GLU A 42 17.01 1.57 -4.17
C GLU A 42 16.66 0.12 -4.51
N LYS A 43 17.58 -0.60 -5.15
CA LYS A 43 17.37 -2.03 -5.48
C LYS A 43 17.33 -2.88 -4.22
N VAL A 44 18.20 -2.58 -3.25
CA VAL A 44 18.19 -3.27 -1.94
C VAL A 44 16.88 -2.97 -1.21
N ALA A 45 16.40 -1.72 -1.23
CA ALA A 45 15.14 -1.33 -0.61
C ALA A 45 13.94 -2.02 -1.28
N GLN A 46 13.91 -2.12 -2.61
CA GLN A 46 12.86 -2.84 -3.33
C GLN A 46 12.84 -4.33 -3.03
N ALA A 47 14.02 -4.94 -2.82
CA ALA A 47 14.14 -6.35 -2.50
C ALA A 47 13.73 -6.69 -1.05
N HIS A 48 13.81 -5.73 -0.12
CA HIS A 48 13.58 -5.91 1.32
C HIS A 48 12.52 -4.93 1.86
N ASN A 49 11.57 -4.51 1.02
CA ASN A 49 10.47 -3.66 1.46
C ASN A 49 9.66 -4.35 2.58
N VAL A 50 9.29 -3.54 3.56
CA VAL A 50 8.53 -3.98 4.74
C VAL A 50 7.03 -3.80 4.54
N SER A 51 6.23 -4.59 5.25
CA SER A 51 4.78 -4.46 5.30
C SER A 51 4.38 -3.05 5.77
N LEU A 52 3.28 -2.53 5.21
CA LEU A 52 2.69 -1.26 5.67
C LEU A 52 1.99 -1.41 7.01
N SER A 53 1.38 -2.57 7.25
CA SER A 53 0.62 -2.85 8.47
C SER A 53 1.47 -3.57 9.50
N PRO A 54 1.34 -3.22 10.80
CA PRO A 54 1.96 -3.97 11.88
C PRO A 54 1.47 -5.42 11.88
N HIS A 55 2.38 -6.37 12.13
CA HIS A 55 2.01 -7.78 12.17
C HIS A 55 1.00 -8.11 13.28
N ASP A 56 0.94 -7.30 14.33
CA ASP A 56 0.01 -7.41 15.46
C ASP A 56 -1.28 -6.58 15.25
N ALA A 57 -1.46 -5.92 14.11
CA ALA A 57 -2.66 -5.14 13.82
C ALA A 57 -3.90 -6.06 13.78
N PRO A 58 -4.97 -5.74 14.55
CA PRO A 58 -6.17 -6.59 14.59
C PRO A 58 -6.81 -6.80 13.22
N SER A 59 -6.82 -5.76 12.37
CA SER A 59 -7.35 -5.85 11.00
C SER A 59 -6.55 -6.80 10.12
N LEU A 60 -5.20 -6.75 10.20
CA LEU A 60 -4.33 -7.66 9.47
C LEU A 60 -4.51 -9.11 9.93
N GLN A 61 -4.58 -9.31 11.26
CA GLN A 61 -4.82 -10.63 11.83
C GLN A 61 -6.21 -11.18 11.45
N ALA A 62 -7.23 -10.32 11.47
CA ALA A 62 -8.58 -10.69 11.02
C ALA A 62 -8.58 -11.07 9.54
N SER A 63 -7.95 -10.28 8.67
CA SER A 63 -7.84 -10.59 7.25
C SER A 63 -7.16 -11.95 7.02
N LYS A 64 -6.00 -12.18 7.64
CA LYS A 64 -5.29 -13.46 7.54
C LYS A 64 -6.10 -14.63 8.11
N ARG A 65 -6.85 -14.39 9.19
CA ARG A 65 -7.72 -15.42 9.77
C ARG A 65 -8.86 -15.77 8.82
N ILE A 66 -9.47 -14.78 8.16
CA ILE A 66 -10.47 -15.00 7.11
C ILE A 66 -9.89 -15.90 6.02
N GLY A 67 -8.79 -15.50 5.40
CA GLY A 67 -8.19 -16.27 4.33
C GLY A 67 -7.80 -17.69 4.73
N LYS A 68 -7.27 -17.86 5.95
CA LYS A 68 -6.89 -19.18 6.49
C LYS A 68 -8.10 -20.08 6.75
N VAL A 69 -9.19 -19.53 7.32
CA VAL A 69 -10.40 -20.32 7.64
C VAL A 69 -11.07 -20.80 6.37
N PHE A 70 -11.11 -19.97 5.33
CA PHE A 70 -11.68 -20.32 4.04
C PHE A 70 -10.69 -21.04 3.11
N GLY A 71 -9.40 -21.10 3.46
CA GLY A 71 -8.37 -21.72 2.64
C GLY A 71 -8.06 -20.96 1.35
N GLU A 72 -8.22 -19.62 1.36
CA GLU A 72 -8.15 -18.78 0.17
C GLU A 72 -6.86 -17.99 0.08
N PHE A 73 -6.44 -17.32 1.17
CA PHE A 73 -5.25 -16.46 1.19
C PHE A 73 -4.64 -16.37 2.60
N ASP A 74 -3.39 -15.90 2.68
CA ASP A 74 -2.67 -15.67 3.94
C ASP A 74 -2.03 -14.27 4.01
N SER A 75 -2.32 -13.42 3.03
CA SER A 75 -1.83 -12.05 2.90
C SER A 75 -2.96 -11.01 3.07
N ASP A 76 -2.60 -9.74 3.15
CA ASP A 76 -3.53 -8.61 3.10
C ASP A 76 -3.51 -7.88 1.75
N SER A 77 -2.81 -8.43 0.77
CA SER A 77 -2.68 -7.83 -0.55
C SER A 77 -3.83 -8.23 -1.46
N ALA A 78 -4.59 -7.24 -1.91
CA ALA A 78 -5.67 -7.45 -2.86
C ALA A 78 -5.53 -6.50 -4.06
N ALA A 79 -5.82 -7.04 -5.24
CA ALA A 79 -5.99 -6.28 -6.47
C ALA A 79 -7.40 -6.47 -7.01
N MET A 80 -7.88 -5.51 -7.77
CA MET A 80 -9.11 -5.61 -8.53
C MET A 80 -8.79 -5.54 -10.02
N ILE A 81 -9.37 -6.44 -10.79
CA ILE A 81 -9.38 -6.32 -12.23
C ILE A 81 -10.74 -5.77 -12.63
N VAL A 82 -10.74 -4.68 -13.38
CA VAL A 82 -11.93 -4.00 -13.86
C VAL A 82 -12.02 -4.23 -15.37
N LEU A 83 -13.07 -4.88 -15.80
CA LEU A 83 -13.44 -4.98 -17.21
C LEU A 83 -14.44 -3.88 -17.51
N GLU A 84 -14.17 -3.04 -18.49
CA GLU A 84 -15.04 -1.94 -18.92
C GLU A 84 -15.32 -2.07 -20.41
N GLY A 85 -16.61 -2.07 -20.77
CA GLY A 85 -17.07 -2.13 -22.16
C GLY A 85 -17.76 -0.85 -22.59
N ASP A 86 -17.61 -0.48 -23.87
CA ASP A 86 -18.39 0.60 -24.49
C ASP A 86 -19.89 0.26 -24.53
N ARG A 87 -20.20 -1.04 -24.55
CA ARG A 87 -21.56 -1.63 -24.54
C ARG A 87 -21.66 -2.64 -23.38
N PRO A 88 -22.87 -3.06 -23.01
CA PRO A 88 -23.03 -4.13 -22.01
C PRO A 88 -22.17 -5.34 -22.36
N LEU A 89 -21.50 -5.90 -21.36
CA LEU A 89 -20.57 -7.01 -21.50
C LEU A 89 -21.35 -8.28 -21.90
N GLY A 90 -21.02 -8.84 -23.06
CA GLY A 90 -21.66 -10.02 -23.62
C GLY A 90 -20.78 -11.28 -23.55
N ALA A 91 -21.18 -12.32 -24.28
CA ALA A 91 -20.52 -13.63 -24.24
C ALA A 91 -19.02 -13.59 -24.60
N GLU A 92 -18.61 -12.71 -25.51
CA GLU A 92 -17.19 -12.55 -25.86
C GLU A 92 -16.36 -12.01 -24.69
N ALA A 93 -16.94 -11.08 -23.91
CA ALA A 93 -16.31 -10.55 -22.72
C ALA A 93 -16.24 -11.62 -21.60
N HIS A 94 -17.25 -12.48 -21.46
CA HIS A 94 -17.21 -13.61 -20.56
C HIS A 94 -16.12 -14.62 -20.94
N HIS A 95 -16.03 -14.97 -22.23
CA HIS A 95 -14.99 -15.89 -22.70
C HIS A 95 -13.58 -15.33 -22.47
N TYR A 96 -13.39 -14.04 -22.72
CA TYR A 96 -12.14 -13.35 -22.41
C TYR A 96 -11.81 -13.40 -20.91
N TYR A 97 -12.82 -13.12 -20.08
CA TYR A 97 -12.71 -13.18 -18.62
C TYR A 97 -12.31 -14.56 -18.13
N ASP A 98 -12.97 -15.61 -18.60
CA ASP A 98 -12.65 -16.99 -18.22
C ASP A 98 -11.20 -17.34 -18.57
N GLY A 99 -10.75 -16.95 -19.76
CA GLY A 99 -9.36 -17.12 -20.17
C GLY A 99 -8.37 -16.34 -19.31
N LEU A 100 -8.74 -15.16 -18.84
CA LEU A 100 -7.94 -14.34 -17.94
C LEU A 100 -7.84 -14.97 -16.54
N VAL A 101 -8.97 -15.42 -15.99
CA VAL A 101 -9.03 -16.13 -14.70
C VAL A 101 -8.19 -17.41 -14.73
N ASP A 102 -8.26 -18.16 -15.83
CA ASP A 102 -7.43 -19.36 -16.01
C ASP A 102 -5.93 -19.06 -16.00
N GLN A 103 -5.50 -17.97 -16.68
CA GLN A 103 -4.10 -17.56 -16.68
C GLN A 103 -3.64 -17.12 -15.28
N LEU A 104 -4.44 -16.33 -14.59
CA LEU A 104 -4.14 -15.86 -13.23
C LEU A 104 -4.07 -17.04 -12.25
N THR A 105 -4.98 -18.02 -12.36
CA THR A 105 -5.00 -19.21 -11.49
C THR A 105 -3.75 -20.08 -11.66
N ARG A 106 -3.11 -20.08 -12.83
CA ARG A 106 -1.85 -20.80 -13.09
C ARG A 106 -0.63 -20.15 -12.44
N ASP A 107 -0.70 -18.85 -12.14
CA ASP A 107 0.38 -18.13 -11.45
C ASP A 107 0.28 -18.27 -9.92
N THR A 108 0.43 -19.49 -9.44
CA THR A 108 0.33 -19.83 -8.01
C THR A 108 1.41 -19.20 -7.13
N LYS A 109 2.46 -18.63 -7.74
CA LYS A 109 3.52 -17.93 -7.01
C LYS A 109 3.08 -16.53 -6.57
N HIS A 110 2.26 -15.86 -7.38
CA HIS A 110 1.89 -14.45 -7.19
C HIS A 110 0.41 -14.27 -6.86
N VAL A 111 -0.45 -15.21 -7.29
CA VAL A 111 -1.89 -15.19 -7.05
C VAL A 111 -2.25 -16.31 -6.09
N GLN A 112 -2.86 -15.95 -4.95
CA GLN A 112 -3.30 -16.92 -3.94
C GLN A 112 -4.74 -17.37 -4.17
N HIS A 113 -5.63 -16.41 -4.45
CA HIS A 113 -7.05 -16.69 -4.67
C HIS A 113 -7.69 -15.66 -5.60
N ILE A 114 -8.69 -16.09 -6.36
CA ILE A 114 -9.49 -15.24 -7.24
C ILE A 114 -10.96 -15.40 -6.86
N GLN A 115 -11.62 -14.31 -6.49
CA GLN A 115 -13.06 -14.31 -6.28
C GLN A 115 -13.78 -14.27 -7.65
N ASN A 116 -13.95 -15.44 -8.23
CA ASN A 116 -14.56 -15.60 -9.57
C ASN A 116 -16.09 -15.51 -9.53
N PHE A 117 -16.62 -14.38 -9.04
CA PHE A 117 -18.09 -14.20 -8.96
C PHE A 117 -18.74 -13.96 -10.31
N TRP A 118 -18.06 -13.31 -11.25
CA TRP A 118 -18.64 -13.03 -12.56
C TRP A 118 -18.66 -14.24 -13.49
N GLY A 119 -17.80 -15.22 -13.28
CA GLY A 119 -17.80 -16.50 -14.01
C GLY A 119 -18.91 -17.47 -13.57
N ASP A 120 -19.53 -17.24 -12.40
CA ASP A 120 -20.64 -18.06 -11.91
C ASP A 120 -21.98 -17.35 -12.13
N PRO A 121 -22.92 -17.96 -12.86
CA PRO A 121 -24.24 -17.36 -13.14
C PRO A 121 -25.03 -16.94 -11.90
N LEU A 122 -24.82 -17.61 -10.75
CA LEU A 122 -25.51 -17.30 -9.50
C LEU A 122 -24.98 -16.04 -8.82
N THR A 123 -23.70 -15.73 -9.00
CA THR A 123 -23.01 -14.61 -8.33
C THR A 123 -22.68 -13.45 -9.27
N ALA A 124 -22.78 -13.66 -10.59
CA ALA A 124 -22.40 -12.68 -11.61
C ALA A 124 -23.04 -11.30 -11.41
N ALA A 125 -24.32 -11.25 -11.04
CA ALA A 125 -25.03 -10.00 -10.77
C ALA A 125 -24.40 -9.18 -9.64
N GLY A 126 -23.74 -9.82 -8.67
CA GLY A 126 -23.02 -9.17 -7.58
C GLY A 126 -21.71 -8.52 -8.02
N SER A 127 -21.11 -8.94 -9.12
CA SER A 127 -19.82 -8.44 -9.64
C SER A 127 -19.97 -7.55 -10.87
N GLN A 128 -21.16 -7.51 -11.48
CA GLN A 128 -21.45 -6.66 -12.64
C GLN A 128 -22.07 -5.34 -12.21
N SER A 129 -21.77 -4.29 -12.94
CA SER A 129 -22.38 -2.97 -12.75
C SER A 129 -23.86 -2.96 -13.14
N SER A 130 -24.62 -2.01 -12.58
CA SER A 130 -26.05 -1.87 -12.86
C SER A 130 -26.38 -1.55 -14.33
N ASP A 131 -25.43 -0.91 -15.05
CA ASP A 131 -25.56 -0.63 -16.48
C ASP A 131 -25.05 -1.78 -17.37
N GLY A 132 -24.56 -2.86 -16.76
CA GLY A 132 -24.05 -4.04 -17.45
C GLY A 132 -22.73 -3.83 -18.20
N LYS A 133 -22.11 -2.64 -18.12
CA LYS A 133 -20.93 -2.27 -18.90
C LYS A 133 -19.61 -2.58 -18.20
N ALA A 134 -19.62 -2.86 -16.92
CA ALA A 134 -18.40 -3.18 -16.19
C ALA A 134 -18.57 -4.41 -15.29
N ALA A 135 -17.47 -5.12 -15.09
CA ALA A 135 -17.36 -6.24 -14.16
C ALA A 135 -16.12 -6.10 -13.30
N LEU A 136 -16.21 -6.51 -12.03
CA LEU A 136 -15.11 -6.50 -11.06
C LEU A 136 -14.70 -7.93 -10.70
N VAL A 137 -13.39 -8.14 -10.64
CA VAL A 137 -12.78 -9.38 -10.12
C VAL A 137 -11.82 -9.03 -9.01
N GLN A 138 -12.01 -9.60 -7.86
CA GLN A 138 -11.07 -9.48 -6.75
C GLN A 138 -10.02 -10.58 -6.82
N VAL A 139 -8.76 -10.21 -6.72
CA VAL A 139 -7.61 -11.11 -6.77
C VAL A 139 -6.79 -10.91 -5.51
N TYR A 140 -6.63 -11.96 -4.71
CA TYR A 140 -5.75 -11.96 -3.55
C TYR A 140 -4.34 -12.37 -3.97
N LEU A 141 -3.37 -11.57 -3.59
CA LEU A 141 -1.99 -11.65 -4.05
C LEU A 141 -1.08 -12.25 -2.97
N ALA A 142 0.01 -12.85 -3.39
CA ALA A 142 1.05 -13.31 -2.49
C ALA A 142 1.88 -12.13 -1.94
N GLY A 143 2.25 -12.21 -0.66
CA GLY A 143 2.98 -11.16 0.08
C GLY A 143 2.05 -10.13 0.72
N ASN A 144 2.46 -9.57 1.87
CA ASN A 144 1.67 -8.52 2.51
C ASN A 144 1.85 -7.18 1.81
N GLN A 145 0.84 -6.33 1.91
CA GLN A 145 0.82 -5.02 1.26
C GLN A 145 2.04 -4.17 1.63
N GLY A 146 2.77 -3.72 0.62
CA GLY A 146 4.03 -2.99 0.77
C GLY A 146 5.27 -3.87 0.67
N GLU A 147 5.19 -5.17 0.89
CA GLU A 147 6.34 -6.08 0.73
C GLU A 147 6.75 -6.24 -0.73
N SER A 148 8.00 -6.65 -0.92
CA SER A 148 8.56 -6.88 -2.25
C SER A 148 7.79 -7.94 -3.06
N LEU A 149 7.36 -9.02 -2.40
CA LEU A 149 6.58 -10.07 -3.05
C LEU A 149 5.22 -9.55 -3.53
N ALA A 150 4.53 -8.72 -2.73
CA ALA A 150 3.26 -8.12 -3.12
C ALA A 150 3.41 -7.22 -4.36
N ASN A 151 4.48 -6.42 -4.43
CA ASN A 151 4.77 -5.59 -5.60
C ASN A 151 5.05 -6.45 -6.84
N GLN A 152 5.84 -7.54 -6.71
CA GLN A 152 6.08 -8.49 -7.80
C GLN A 152 4.78 -9.17 -8.24
N SER A 153 3.90 -9.48 -7.30
CA SER A 153 2.60 -10.08 -7.60
C SER A 153 1.69 -9.13 -8.38
N VAL A 154 1.67 -7.84 -8.03
CA VAL A 154 0.98 -6.80 -8.82
C VAL A 154 1.54 -6.72 -10.24
N ASP A 155 2.88 -6.70 -10.36
CA ASP A 155 3.53 -6.63 -11.68
C ASP A 155 3.22 -7.88 -12.53
N SER A 156 3.15 -9.07 -11.91
CA SER A 156 2.76 -10.30 -12.61
C SER A 156 1.33 -10.23 -13.11
N VAL A 157 0.38 -9.81 -12.27
CA VAL A 157 -1.02 -9.64 -12.67
C VAL A 157 -1.16 -8.60 -13.80
N ARG A 158 -0.46 -7.47 -13.71
CA ARG A 158 -0.42 -6.48 -14.79
C ARG A 158 0.11 -7.06 -16.08
N ASN A 159 1.22 -7.78 -16.02
CA ASN A 159 1.80 -8.42 -17.19
C ASN A 159 0.82 -9.41 -17.84
N ILE A 160 0.08 -10.19 -17.06
CA ILE A 160 -0.93 -11.11 -17.58
C ILE A 160 -2.04 -10.33 -18.29
N VAL A 161 -2.56 -9.26 -17.66
CA VAL A 161 -3.63 -8.42 -18.21
C VAL A 161 -3.16 -7.69 -19.48
N ASP A 162 -1.96 -7.10 -19.46
CA ASP A 162 -1.42 -6.32 -20.58
C ASP A 162 -1.10 -7.18 -21.82
N HIS A 163 -0.73 -8.45 -21.60
CA HIS A 163 -0.49 -9.41 -22.70
C HIS A 163 -1.75 -10.15 -23.15
N SER A 164 -2.86 -9.98 -22.44
CA SER A 164 -4.15 -10.51 -22.86
C SER A 164 -4.74 -9.64 -23.98
N THR A 165 -5.55 -10.25 -24.84
CA THR A 165 -6.23 -9.56 -25.94
C THR A 165 -7.72 -9.43 -25.65
N PRO A 166 -8.17 -8.31 -25.07
CA PRO A 166 -9.59 -8.08 -24.84
C PRO A 166 -10.35 -7.95 -26.17
N PRO A 167 -11.63 -8.36 -26.22
CA PRO A 167 -12.45 -8.20 -27.41
C PRO A 167 -12.65 -6.71 -27.75
N PRO A 168 -13.00 -6.38 -29.01
CA PRO A 168 -13.19 -4.99 -29.43
C PRO A 168 -14.22 -4.24 -28.56
N GLY A 169 -13.82 -3.05 -28.08
CA GLY A 169 -14.67 -2.22 -27.20
C GLY A 169 -14.64 -2.62 -25.72
N VAL A 170 -13.83 -3.60 -25.33
CA VAL A 170 -13.60 -3.96 -23.92
C VAL A 170 -12.17 -3.59 -23.52
N LYS A 171 -12.01 -3.04 -22.34
CA LYS A 171 -10.72 -2.72 -21.72
C LYS A 171 -10.62 -3.40 -20.37
N ALA A 172 -9.43 -3.86 -20.02
CA ALA A 172 -9.13 -4.43 -18.72
C ALA A 172 -8.14 -3.53 -17.98
N TYR A 173 -8.39 -3.29 -16.71
CA TYR A 173 -7.54 -2.47 -15.85
C TYR A 173 -7.22 -3.23 -14.57
N VAL A 174 -6.00 -3.03 -14.05
CA VAL A 174 -5.57 -3.55 -12.75
C VAL A 174 -5.50 -2.41 -11.76
N THR A 175 -6.32 -2.46 -10.72
CA THR A 175 -6.41 -1.46 -9.66
C THR A 175 -6.62 -2.12 -8.29
N GLY A 176 -6.94 -1.35 -7.27
CA GLY A 176 -7.15 -1.85 -5.92
C GLY A 176 -6.04 -1.45 -4.95
N PRO A 177 -6.14 -1.88 -3.67
CA PRO A 177 -5.21 -1.43 -2.62
C PRO A 177 -3.74 -1.74 -2.92
N ALA A 178 -3.40 -2.97 -3.30
CA ALA A 178 -2.02 -3.35 -3.58
C ALA A 178 -1.44 -2.65 -4.83
N PRO A 179 -2.12 -2.58 -5.99
CA PRO A 179 -1.66 -1.79 -7.13
C PRO A 179 -1.45 -0.31 -6.84
N LEU A 180 -2.30 0.32 -5.99
CA LEU A 180 -2.11 1.71 -5.58
C LEU A 180 -0.81 1.90 -4.81
N VAL A 181 -0.50 0.99 -3.89
CA VAL A 181 0.76 1.04 -3.11
C VAL A 181 1.97 0.81 -4.02
N THR A 182 1.88 -0.15 -4.95
CA THR A 182 2.95 -0.40 -5.93
C THR A 182 3.22 0.84 -6.79
N ASP A 183 2.17 1.49 -7.31
CA ASP A 183 2.31 2.73 -8.08
C ASP A 183 2.87 3.87 -7.23
N GLN A 184 2.49 3.98 -5.96
CA GLN A 184 3.03 4.98 -5.04
C GLN A 184 4.54 4.80 -4.86
N PHE A 185 5.03 3.57 -4.71
CA PHE A 185 6.46 3.27 -4.64
C PHE A 185 7.17 3.57 -5.96
N GLU A 186 6.57 3.23 -7.09
CA GLU A 186 7.15 3.47 -8.41
C GLU A 186 7.22 4.97 -8.73
N VAL A 187 6.15 5.71 -8.49
CA VAL A 187 6.09 7.18 -8.65
C VAL A 187 7.08 7.85 -7.71
N GLY A 188 7.13 7.40 -6.45
CA GLY A 188 8.12 7.85 -5.47
C GLY A 188 9.55 7.62 -5.95
N GLY A 189 9.86 6.43 -6.47
CA GLY A 189 11.18 6.07 -6.99
C GLY A 189 11.58 6.89 -8.24
N LYS A 190 10.71 6.98 -9.22
CA LYS A 190 10.94 7.81 -10.44
C LYS A 190 11.03 9.30 -10.12
N GLY A 191 10.25 9.78 -9.15
CA GLY A 191 10.28 11.16 -8.68
C GLY A 191 11.58 11.53 -7.97
N THR A 192 12.23 10.59 -7.28
CA THR A 192 13.41 10.84 -6.44
C THR A 192 14.57 11.43 -7.24
N LEU A 193 14.88 10.90 -8.41
CA LEU A 193 15.97 11.43 -9.24
C LEU A 193 15.68 12.87 -9.67
N LYS A 194 14.47 13.15 -10.15
CA LYS A 194 14.06 14.50 -10.56
C LYS A 194 14.11 15.47 -9.39
N THR A 195 13.59 15.09 -8.24
CA THR A 195 13.59 15.89 -7.01
C THR A 195 15.02 16.15 -6.54
N THR A 196 15.87 15.12 -6.52
CA THR A 196 17.29 15.25 -6.14
C THR A 196 18.04 16.23 -7.06
N LEU A 197 17.84 16.12 -8.39
CA LEU A 197 18.47 17.04 -9.34
C LEU A 197 17.98 18.48 -9.18
N ILE A 198 16.68 18.69 -8.94
CA ILE A 198 16.13 20.02 -8.64
C ILE A 198 16.73 20.55 -7.34
N THR A 199 16.79 19.74 -6.29
CA THR A 199 17.37 20.11 -4.99
C THR A 199 18.83 20.51 -5.14
N ILE A 200 19.65 19.72 -5.83
CA ILE A 200 21.06 20.04 -6.12
C ILE A 200 21.16 21.34 -6.92
N GLY A 201 20.29 21.53 -7.92
CA GLY A 201 20.23 22.76 -8.71
C GLY A 201 19.91 24.00 -7.86
N VAL A 202 18.92 23.92 -6.98
CA VAL A 202 18.57 25.01 -6.04
C VAL A 202 19.71 25.29 -5.08
N ILE A 203 20.33 24.24 -4.50
CA ILE A 203 21.50 24.38 -3.62
C ILE A 203 22.66 25.06 -4.37
N LEU A 204 22.95 24.63 -5.60
CA LEU A 204 24.00 25.23 -6.43
C LEU A 204 23.76 26.73 -6.65
N VAL A 205 22.53 27.11 -7.04
CA VAL A 205 22.15 28.52 -7.24
C VAL A 205 22.31 29.30 -5.93
N MET A 206 21.84 28.73 -4.81
CA MET A 206 21.97 29.36 -3.50
C MET A 206 23.44 29.54 -3.08
N LEU A 207 24.28 28.51 -3.27
CA LEU A 207 25.71 28.58 -2.98
C LEU A 207 26.43 29.63 -3.84
N ILE A 208 26.12 29.68 -5.15
CA ILE A 208 26.68 30.71 -6.05
C ILE A 208 26.22 32.11 -5.60
N TRP A 209 24.97 32.27 -5.20
CA TRP A 209 24.45 33.56 -4.71
C TRP A 209 25.12 34.01 -3.41
N ILE A 210 25.39 33.08 -2.47
CA ILE A 210 26.05 33.34 -1.19
C ILE A 210 27.53 33.61 -1.41
N TYR A 211 28.28 32.72 -2.05
CA TYR A 211 29.73 32.79 -2.17
C TYR A 211 30.21 33.56 -3.39
N ARG A 212 29.32 33.79 -4.36
CA ARG A 212 29.61 34.50 -5.63
C ARG A 212 30.82 33.91 -6.40
N ARG A 213 31.11 32.62 -6.18
CA ARG A 213 32.16 31.85 -6.85
C ARG A 213 31.65 30.47 -7.19
N VAL A 214 31.65 30.12 -8.48
CA VAL A 214 31.23 28.80 -8.97
C VAL A 214 32.16 27.71 -8.45
N SER A 215 33.47 27.99 -8.39
CA SER A 215 34.48 27.00 -7.89
C SER A 215 34.26 26.59 -6.44
N THR A 216 33.88 27.54 -5.59
CA THR A 216 33.57 27.28 -4.17
C THR A 216 32.27 26.46 -4.06
N ALA A 217 31.24 26.83 -4.82
CA ALA A 217 30.00 26.09 -4.85
C ALA A 217 30.19 24.64 -5.37
N ALA A 218 30.98 24.49 -6.44
CA ALA A 218 31.32 23.18 -6.99
C ALA A 218 32.08 22.31 -5.98
N LEU A 219 33.04 22.87 -5.24
CA LEU A 219 33.80 22.14 -4.22
C LEU A 219 32.91 21.67 -3.07
N VAL A 220 31.99 22.53 -2.59
CA VAL A 220 30.98 22.16 -1.57
C VAL A 220 30.07 21.04 -2.07
N LEU A 221 29.50 21.17 -3.26
CA LEU A 221 28.67 20.14 -3.83
C LEU A 221 29.40 18.82 -4.06
N PHE A 222 30.68 18.89 -4.52
CA PHE A 222 31.51 17.70 -4.69
C PHE A 222 31.75 16.99 -3.34
N THR A 223 31.98 17.74 -2.28
CA THR A 223 32.10 17.19 -0.92
C THR A 223 30.81 16.51 -0.47
N VAL A 224 29.66 17.16 -0.65
CA VAL A 224 28.35 16.62 -0.31
C VAL A 224 28.02 15.37 -1.15
N MET A 225 28.43 15.33 -2.41
CA MET A 225 28.23 14.13 -3.27
C MET A 225 29.05 12.93 -2.80
N ILE A 226 30.29 13.13 -2.37
CA ILE A 226 31.09 12.05 -1.77
C ILE A 226 30.43 11.55 -0.49
N GLU A 227 30.02 12.47 0.38
CA GLU A 227 29.33 12.20 1.63
C GLU A 227 28.03 11.42 1.42
N LEU A 228 27.19 11.87 0.49
CA LEU A 228 25.95 11.22 0.12
C LEU A 228 26.19 9.79 -0.40
N THR A 229 27.14 9.66 -1.33
CA THR A 229 27.45 8.36 -1.94
C THR A 229 28.01 7.38 -0.91
N ALA A 230 28.87 7.84 0.00
CA ALA A 230 29.42 7.03 1.09
C ALA A 230 28.32 6.63 2.09
N SER A 231 27.47 7.58 2.52
CA SER A 231 26.37 7.31 3.45
C SER A 231 25.38 6.29 2.88
N ARG A 232 24.96 6.48 1.64
CA ARG A 232 24.05 5.54 0.93
C ARG A 232 24.69 4.18 0.76
N GLY A 233 25.97 4.15 0.39
CA GLY A 233 26.71 2.91 0.19
C GLY A 233 26.87 2.10 1.49
N VAL A 234 27.23 2.74 2.59
CA VAL A 234 27.35 2.05 3.90
C VAL A 234 26.00 1.52 4.36
N VAL A 235 24.91 2.31 4.23
CA VAL A 235 23.57 1.86 4.59
C VAL A 235 23.12 0.70 3.68
N ALA A 236 23.45 0.72 2.38
CA ALA A 236 23.17 -0.38 1.47
C ALA A 236 23.90 -1.67 1.89
N VAL A 237 25.18 -1.58 2.33
CA VAL A 237 25.93 -2.73 2.86
C VAL A 237 25.24 -3.31 4.10
N LEU A 238 24.84 -2.48 5.04
CA LEU A 238 24.17 -2.93 6.28
C LEU A 238 22.81 -3.59 5.98
N ALA A 239 22.04 -3.02 5.06
CA ALA A 239 20.75 -3.58 4.66
C ALA A 239 20.91 -4.88 3.86
N ASN A 240 21.85 -4.95 2.92
CA ASN A 240 22.12 -6.17 2.16
C ASN A 240 22.65 -7.31 3.03
N ALA A 241 23.33 -6.98 4.14
CA ALA A 241 23.75 -7.95 5.15
C ALA A 241 22.62 -8.38 6.11
N GLY A 242 21.41 -7.83 5.97
CA GLY A 242 20.27 -8.14 6.84
C GLY A 242 20.37 -7.57 8.26
N ILE A 243 21.29 -6.62 8.50
CA ILE A 243 21.48 -6.00 9.82
C ILE A 243 20.40 -4.96 10.09
N ILE A 244 19.93 -4.29 9.05
CA ILE A 244 18.91 -3.25 9.13
C ILE A 244 17.82 -3.50 8.08
N GLU A 245 16.59 -3.21 8.44
CA GLU A 245 15.47 -3.17 7.50
C GLU A 245 15.52 -1.88 6.69
N LEU A 246 15.09 -1.97 5.44
CA LEU A 246 15.11 -0.84 4.53
C LEU A 246 13.78 -0.77 3.79
N SER A 247 13.29 0.45 3.57
CA SER A 247 12.12 0.70 2.74
C SER A 247 12.45 1.76 1.68
N THR A 248 11.64 1.83 0.62
CA THR A 248 11.78 2.87 -0.40
C THR A 248 11.73 4.28 0.20
N TYR A 249 10.92 4.48 1.23
CA TYR A 249 10.84 5.78 1.92
C TYR A 249 12.08 6.08 2.77
N SER A 250 12.69 5.06 3.39
CA SER A 250 13.93 5.26 4.15
C SER A 250 15.08 5.70 3.25
N THR A 251 15.16 5.22 2.01
CA THR A 251 16.16 5.67 1.04
C THR A 251 15.99 7.14 0.66
N ASN A 252 14.74 7.58 0.50
CA ASN A 252 14.42 8.97 0.18
C ASN A 252 14.72 9.90 1.36
N LEU A 253 14.26 9.53 2.57
CA LEU A 253 14.52 10.31 3.79
C LEU A 253 16.01 10.43 4.07
N LEU A 254 16.74 9.31 4.01
CA LEU A 254 18.20 9.27 4.15
C LEU A 254 18.87 10.26 3.17
N THR A 255 18.50 10.16 1.88
CA THR A 255 19.11 10.99 0.83
C THR A 255 18.87 12.47 1.10
N LEU A 256 17.64 12.87 1.44
CA LEU A 256 17.30 14.26 1.73
C LEU A 256 18.02 14.78 2.99
N LEU A 257 18.04 13.98 4.07
CA LEU A 257 18.71 14.36 5.32
C LEU A 257 20.23 14.52 5.14
N VAL A 258 20.87 13.61 4.42
CA VAL A 258 22.32 13.67 4.19
C VAL A 258 22.66 14.87 3.30
N ILE A 259 21.91 15.14 2.23
CA ILE A 259 22.13 16.33 1.39
C ILE A 259 21.95 17.61 2.22
N ALA A 260 20.88 17.70 3.02
CA ALA A 260 20.62 18.88 3.84
C ALA A 260 21.72 19.08 4.89
N ALA A 261 21.99 18.05 5.71
CA ALA A 261 23.01 18.13 6.76
C ALA A 261 24.42 18.41 6.20
N GLY A 262 24.82 17.68 5.15
CA GLY A 262 26.12 17.88 4.51
C GLY A 262 26.30 19.28 3.92
N THR A 263 25.25 19.80 3.27
CA THR A 263 25.26 21.17 2.73
C THR A 263 25.36 22.20 3.85
N ASP A 264 24.53 22.07 4.90
CA ASP A 264 24.50 23.02 6.01
C ASP A 264 25.82 23.01 6.78
N TYR A 265 26.40 21.84 7.06
CA TYR A 265 27.66 21.72 7.75
C TYR A 265 28.83 22.29 6.91
N ALA A 266 28.84 22.02 5.59
CA ALA A 266 29.85 22.58 4.70
C ALA A 266 29.75 24.10 4.62
N ILE A 267 28.56 24.68 4.52
CA ILE A 267 28.33 26.13 4.54
C ILE A 267 28.78 26.72 5.86
N PHE A 268 28.49 26.07 6.98
CA PHE A 268 28.84 26.55 8.31
C PHE A 268 30.37 26.54 8.52
N ILE A 269 31.06 25.45 8.16
CA ILE A 269 32.53 25.32 8.19
C ILE A 269 33.17 26.41 7.33
N LEU A 270 32.74 26.55 6.09
CA LEU A 270 33.30 27.52 5.15
C LEU A 270 33.02 28.96 5.59
N GLY A 271 31.81 29.23 6.08
CA GLY A 271 31.42 30.54 6.61
C GLY A 271 32.30 30.95 7.78
N ARG A 272 32.53 30.06 8.73
CA ARG A 272 33.39 30.30 9.89
C ARG A 272 34.85 30.47 9.51
N PHE A 273 35.34 29.70 8.52
CA PHE A 273 36.67 29.88 7.96
C PHE A 273 36.83 31.27 7.32
N HIS A 274 35.90 31.70 6.50
CA HIS A 274 35.93 33.04 5.88
C HIS A 274 35.87 34.16 6.93
N GLU A 275 35.04 34.03 7.96
CA GLU A 275 34.94 34.99 9.06
C GLU A 275 36.32 35.17 9.75
N ALA A 276 36.99 34.07 10.10
CA ALA A 276 38.30 34.11 10.71
C ALA A 276 39.36 34.74 9.77
N ARG A 277 39.27 34.46 8.47
CA ARG A 277 40.13 35.07 7.44
C ARG A 277 39.91 36.59 7.32
N TYR A 278 38.66 37.04 7.37
CA TYR A 278 38.33 38.48 7.35
C TYR A 278 38.76 39.20 8.63
N ALA A 279 38.78 38.50 9.76
CA ALA A 279 39.31 39.03 11.01
C ALA A 279 40.84 39.18 11.01
N GLY A 280 41.50 38.86 9.86
CA GLY A 280 42.94 39.02 9.69
C GLY A 280 43.80 37.86 10.19
N GLN A 281 43.15 36.75 10.60
CA GLN A 281 43.93 35.57 11.02
C GLN A 281 44.66 34.95 9.82
N ASP A 282 45.85 34.43 10.09
CA ASP A 282 46.61 33.66 9.11
C ASP A 282 45.85 32.36 8.73
N ARG A 283 46.28 31.69 7.69
CA ARG A 283 45.56 30.53 7.13
C ARG A 283 45.48 29.33 8.08
N VAL A 284 46.46 29.19 8.98
CA VAL A 284 46.52 28.06 9.94
C VAL A 284 45.61 28.36 11.12
N SER A 285 45.75 29.53 11.71
CA SER A 285 44.95 29.99 12.84
C SER A 285 43.47 30.09 12.48
N ALA A 286 43.15 30.53 11.25
CA ALA A 286 41.77 30.55 10.76
C ALA A 286 41.17 29.15 10.65
N PHE A 287 41.94 28.15 10.23
CA PHE A 287 41.50 26.75 10.19
C PHE A 287 41.27 26.18 11.60
N GLU A 288 42.15 26.45 12.55
CA GLU A 288 41.98 26.02 13.94
C GLU A 288 40.75 26.68 14.58
N THR A 289 40.60 28.01 14.42
CA THR A 289 39.44 28.77 14.91
C THR A 289 38.14 28.24 14.31
N MET A 290 38.12 27.95 13.02
CA MET A 290 36.97 27.34 12.34
C MET A 290 36.65 25.98 12.95
N TYR A 291 37.63 25.07 13.04
CA TYR A 291 37.38 23.70 13.50
C TYR A 291 36.88 23.68 14.94
N HIS A 292 37.54 24.40 15.86
CA HIS A 292 37.11 24.50 17.25
C HIS A 292 35.73 25.18 17.41
N GLY A 293 35.45 26.18 16.58
CA GLY A 293 34.16 26.87 16.61
C GLY A 293 32.99 26.10 16.01
N THR A 294 33.28 25.10 15.16
CA THR A 294 32.20 24.38 14.44
C THR A 294 32.02 22.93 14.86
N ALA A 295 33.10 22.23 15.23
CA ALA A 295 33.07 20.79 15.47
C ALA A 295 32.08 20.36 16.55
N HIS A 296 32.05 21.06 17.69
CA HIS A 296 31.09 20.73 18.78
C HIS A 296 29.64 21.04 18.42
N ILE A 297 29.39 22.06 17.58
CA ILE A 297 28.06 22.42 17.11
C ILE A 297 27.56 21.36 16.11
N ILE A 298 28.43 20.97 15.15
CA ILE A 298 28.09 19.91 14.16
C ILE A 298 27.83 18.58 14.87
N LEU A 299 28.67 18.22 15.83
CA LEU A 299 28.47 16.98 16.60
C LEU A 299 27.18 17.03 17.40
N GLY A 300 26.93 18.12 18.13
CA GLY A 300 25.70 18.28 18.93
C GLY A 300 24.45 18.27 18.08
N SER A 301 24.38 19.07 17.01
CA SER A 301 23.23 19.12 16.09
C SER A 301 23.02 17.79 15.37
N GLY A 302 24.11 17.19 14.87
CA GLY A 302 24.02 15.92 14.16
C GLY A 302 23.57 14.75 15.04
N LEU A 303 24.08 14.66 16.28
CA LEU A 303 23.60 13.66 17.24
C LEU A 303 22.14 13.90 17.63
N THR A 304 21.70 15.15 17.74
CA THR A 304 20.30 15.47 17.99
C THR A 304 19.41 15.02 16.83
N ILE A 305 19.80 15.30 15.59
CA ILE A 305 19.04 14.86 14.40
C ILE A 305 19.03 13.32 14.32
N ALA A 306 20.19 12.69 14.46
CA ALA A 306 20.31 11.24 14.42
C ALA A 306 19.47 10.57 15.53
N GLY A 307 19.51 11.13 16.76
CA GLY A 307 18.71 10.65 17.88
C GLY A 307 17.20 10.83 17.65
N ALA A 308 16.78 11.98 17.12
CA ALA A 308 15.38 12.24 16.81
C ALA A 308 14.84 11.28 15.74
N VAL A 309 15.61 11.05 14.67
CA VAL A 309 15.21 10.11 13.63
C VAL A 309 15.28 8.66 14.12
N PHE A 310 16.27 8.32 14.96
CA PHE A 310 16.37 7.00 15.59
C PHE A 310 15.13 6.67 16.43
N CYS A 311 14.47 7.65 17.05
CA CYS A 311 13.22 7.44 17.78
C CYS A 311 12.09 6.86 16.92
N LEU A 312 12.13 7.00 15.59
CA LEU A 312 11.18 6.35 14.68
C LEU A 312 11.23 4.82 14.77
N THR A 313 12.35 4.25 15.20
CA THR A 313 12.50 2.80 15.42
C THR A 313 11.53 2.25 16.47
N PHE A 314 11.05 3.10 17.37
CA PHE A 314 10.10 2.72 18.42
C PHE A 314 8.63 2.89 18.02
N THR A 315 8.36 3.28 16.77
CA THR A 315 6.98 3.38 16.27
C THR A 315 6.40 1.99 16.01
N ARG A 316 5.08 1.85 16.08
CA ARG A 316 4.39 0.56 15.83
C ARG A 316 4.23 0.24 14.35
N LEU A 317 4.24 1.23 13.49
CA LEU A 317 4.10 1.03 12.04
C LEU A 317 5.44 0.61 11.44
N PRO A 318 5.57 -0.58 10.86
CA PRO A 318 6.84 -1.10 10.29
C PRO A 318 7.46 -0.15 9.28
N TYR A 319 6.62 0.49 8.51
CA TYR A 319 6.99 1.51 7.54
C TYR A 319 7.75 2.70 8.18
N PHE A 320 7.27 3.26 9.32
CA PHE A 320 7.99 4.30 10.05
C PHE A 320 9.18 3.74 10.83
N GLN A 321 9.04 2.54 11.37
CA GLN A 321 10.12 1.85 12.09
C GLN A 321 11.34 1.66 11.19
N SER A 322 11.14 1.25 9.94
CA SER A 322 12.21 1.07 8.96
C SER A 322 12.92 2.36 8.53
N LEU A 323 12.38 3.55 8.87
CA LEU A 323 13.04 4.83 8.63
C LEU A 323 14.14 5.13 9.67
N GLY A 324 13.98 4.66 10.90
CA GLY A 324 14.76 5.09 12.05
C GLY A 324 16.27 4.80 11.90
N ILE A 325 16.63 3.54 11.86
CA ILE A 325 18.04 3.12 11.83
C ILE A 325 18.75 3.55 10.54
N PRO A 326 18.18 3.35 9.32
CA PRO A 326 18.86 3.78 8.10
C PRO A 326 19.13 5.29 8.05
N ALA A 327 18.14 6.12 8.40
CA ALA A 327 18.31 7.55 8.37
C ALA A 327 19.24 8.06 9.49
N ALA A 328 19.16 7.51 10.70
CA ALA A 328 20.07 7.85 11.79
C ALA A 328 21.51 7.47 11.45
N SER A 329 21.77 6.27 10.93
CA SER A 329 23.12 5.85 10.52
C SER A 329 23.65 6.71 9.38
N GLY A 330 22.82 7.07 8.41
CA GLY A 330 23.21 7.99 7.34
C GLY A 330 23.61 9.37 7.85
N VAL A 331 22.83 9.94 8.78
CA VAL A 331 23.15 11.23 9.42
C VAL A 331 24.46 11.13 10.23
N LEU A 332 24.69 10.04 10.96
CA LEU A 332 25.95 9.85 11.70
C LEU A 332 27.15 9.78 10.76
N ILE A 333 27.01 9.11 9.61
CA ILE A 333 28.07 9.08 8.59
C ILE A 333 28.30 10.48 8.01
N ALA A 334 27.21 11.24 7.76
CA ALA A 334 27.28 12.63 7.33
C ALA A 334 28.01 13.52 8.34
N VAL A 335 27.72 13.37 9.63
CA VAL A 335 28.44 14.08 10.70
C VAL A 335 29.92 13.73 10.71
N LEU A 336 30.27 12.45 10.58
CA LEU A 336 31.69 12.01 10.50
C LEU A 336 32.37 12.59 9.27
N ALA A 337 31.73 12.63 8.12
CA ALA A 337 32.22 13.24 6.91
C ALA A 337 32.37 14.77 7.09
N ALA A 338 31.38 15.44 7.65
CA ALA A 338 31.44 16.87 7.94
C ALA A 338 32.60 17.25 8.89
N LEU A 339 32.94 16.39 9.86
CA LEU A 339 34.05 16.61 10.80
C LEU A 339 35.41 16.25 10.23
N THR A 340 35.48 15.45 9.17
CA THR A 340 36.75 14.96 8.61
C THR A 340 36.92 15.33 7.13
N LEU A 341 35.98 14.96 6.25
CA LEU A 341 36.08 15.22 4.82
C LEU A 341 35.95 16.72 4.49
N ALA A 342 34.93 17.40 5.04
CA ALA A 342 34.70 18.80 4.70
C ALA A 342 35.87 19.72 5.08
N PRO A 343 36.51 19.62 6.28
CA PRO A 343 37.75 20.33 6.59
C PRO A 343 38.92 19.91 5.69
N ALA A 344 39.05 18.63 5.35
CA ALA A 344 40.10 18.16 4.44
C ALA A 344 39.92 18.74 3.02
N MET A 345 38.71 18.75 2.49
CA MET A 345 38.36 19.35 1.19
C MET A 345 38.59 20.87 1.19
N LEU A 346 38.36 21.55 2.32
CA LEU A 346 38.71 22.96 2.49
C LEU A 346 40.22 23.19 2.36
N ILE A 347 41.03 22.32 2.92
CA ILE A 347 42.51 22.41 2.82
C ILE A 347 42.96 22.17 1.37
N ILE A 348 42.42 21.15 0.72
CA ILE A 348 42.72 20.80 -0.68
C ILE A 348 42.28 21.95 -1.60
N GLY A 349 41.01 22.39 -1.48
CA GLY A 349 40.45 23.48 -2.28
C GLY A 349 41.23 24.81 -2.13
N ARG A 350 41.75 25.05 -0.93
CA ARG A 350 42.63 26.19 -0.67
C ARG A 350 43.96 26.10 -1.43
N HIS A 351 44.54 24.91 -1.53
CA HIS A 351 45.80 24.71 -2.27
C HIS A 351 45.63 25.09 -3.76
N PHE A 352 44.45 24.84 -4.33
CA PHE A 352 44.12 25.21 -5.69
C PHE A 352 43.50 26.62 -5.84
N GLY A 353 43.51 27.46 -4.77
CA GLY A 353 42.98 28.83 -4.83
C GLY A 353 41.46 28.94 -5.01
N LEU A 354 40.72 27.85 -4.82
CA LEU A 354 39.25 27.79 -5.05
C LEU A 354 38.43 28.51 -3.98
N LEU A 355 39.01 28.79 -2.81
CA LEU A 355 38.33 29.24 -1.59
C LEU A 355 38.70 30.65 -1.13
N GLU A 356 39.44 31.42 -1.91
CA GLU A 356 39.77 32.77 -1.49
C GLU A 356 38.57 33.71 -1.60
N PRO A 357 38.21 34.43 -0.51
CA PRO A 357 37.04 35.29 -0.49
C PRO A 357 37.24 36.49 -1.44
N ASN A 358 36.25 36.65 -2.35
CA ASN A 358 36.33 37.71 -3.37
C ASN A 358 35.87 39.08 -2.90
N ARG A 359 35.23 39.20 -1.74
CA ARG A 359 34.69 40.46 -1.23
C ARG A 359 34.36 40.38 0.26
N GLN A 360 34.48 41.50 0.98
CA GLN A 360 34.02 41.60 2.37
C GLN A 360 32.52 41.27 2.47
N MET A 361 32.17 40.39 3.40
CA MET A 361 30.74 40.09 3.68
C MET A 361 30.06 41.35 4.22
N ASN A 362 29.00 41.78 3.57
CA ASN A 362 28.22 42.92 4.05
C ASN A 362 27.34 42.48 5.24
N THR A 363 27.90 42.50 6.42
CA THR A 363 27.22 42.13 7.67
C THR A 363 26.27 43.21 8.18
N GLN A 364 26.24 44.39 7.56
CA GLN A 364 25.44 45.53 8.05
C GLN A 364 23.93 45.24 8.11
N ARG A 365 23.37 44.46 7.14
CA ARG A 365 21.97 44.09 7.15
C ARG A 365 21.62 43.14 8.29
N TRP A 366 22.41 42.11 8.49
CA TRP A 366 22.25 41.14 9.57
C TRP A 366 22.44 41.77 10.95
N ARG A 367 23.39 42.69 11.06
CA ARG A 367 23.62 43.45 12.29
C ARG A 367 22.43 44.35 12.61
N ARG A 368 21.79 44.99 11.59
CA ARG A 368 20.54 45.74 11.80
C ARG A 368 19.40 44.88 12.28
N ILE A 369 19.20 43.71 11.66
CA ILE A 369 18.17 42.76 12.08
C ILE A 369 18.43 42.30 13.52
N GLY A 370 19.63 41.86 13.83
CA GLY A 370 20.02 41.43 15.16
C GLY A 370 19.86 42.53 16.21
N THR A 371 20.30 43.76 15.92
CA THR A 371 20.10 44.89 16.85
C THR A 371 18.60 45.26 17.00
N SER A 372 17.77 45.13 15.95
CA SER A 372 16.33 45.35 16.05
C SER A 372 15.68 44.30 16.95
N ILE A 373 16.08 43.03 16.86
CA ILE A 373 15.56 41.94 17.71
C ILE A 373 15.89 42.20 19.18
N VAL A 374 17.15 42.59 19.47
CA VAL A 374 17.58 42.88 20.85
C VAL A 374 16.92 44.16 21.37
N ARG A 375 16.68 45.15 20.52
CA ARG A 375 16.06 46.45 20.91
C ARG A 375 14.55 46.35 21.13
N TRP A 376 13.87 45.45 20.40
CA TRP A 376 12.41 45.33 20.40
C TRP A 376 11.98 43.86 20.65
N PRO A 377 12.41 43.20 21.75
CA PRO A 377 12.12 41.79 21.96
C PRO A 377 10.62 41.50 22.16
N GLY A 378 9.89 42.38 22.88
CA GLY A 378 8.45 42.22 23.16
C GLY A 378 7.58 42.24 21.89
N PRO A 379 7.66 43.29 21.07
CA PRO A 379 6.89 43.35 19.82
C PRO A 379 7.21 42.19 18.85
N ILE A 380 8.50 41.80 18.74
CA ILE A 380 8.90 40.71 17.86
C ILE A 380 8.34 39.37 18.37
N LEU A 381 8.41 39.14 19.68
CA LEU A 381 7.81 37.94 20.30
C LEU A 381 6.30 37.89 20.09
N LEU A 382 5.61 39.04 20.23
CA LEU A 382 4.16 39.14 19.99
C LEU A 382 3.80 38.79 18.54
N VAL A 383 4.53 39.33 17.56
CA VAL A 383 4.30 39.03 16.14
C VAL A 383 4.57 37.55 15.85
N THR A 384 5.65 36.99 16.37
CA THR A 384 5.99 35.57 16.20
C THR A 384 4.92 34.66 16.81
N LEU A 385 4.44 35.01 18.02
CA LEU A 385 3.37 34.30 18.69
C LEU A 385 2.04 34.42 17.93
N ALA A 386 1.73 35.59 17.39
CA ALA A 386 0.54 35.79 16.56
C ALA A 386 0.58 34.92 15.30
N ILE A 387 1.73 34.84 14.61
CA ILE A 387 1.91 33.96 13.45
C ILE A 387 1.75 32.48 13.85
N ALA A 388 2.33 32.08 14.97
CA ALA A 388 2.17 30.72 15.48
C ALA A 388 0.70 30.41 15.84
N LEU A 389 -0.03 31.35 16.44
CA LEU A 389 -1.46 31.20 16.75
C LEU A 389 -2.32 31.09 15.48
N ILE A 390 -1.99 31.83 14.42
CA ILE A 390 -2.68 31.69 13.12
C ILE A 390 -2.48 30.27 12.59
N GLY A 391 -1.28 29.71 12.70
CA GLY A 391 -1.02 28.30 12.36
C GLY A 391 -1.85 27.30 13.19
N LEU A 392 -1.97 27.56 14.49
CA LEU A 392 -2.80 26.75 15.40
C LEU A 392 -4.31 26.82 15.06
N LEU A 393 -4.80 27.97 14.60
CA LEU A 393 -6.20 28.13 14.17
C LEU A 393 -6.55 27.31 12.92
N ALA A 394 -5.57 26.92 12.11
CA ALA A 394 -5.76 26.03 10.97
C ALA A 394 -5.93 24.54 11.37
N LEU A 395 -5.49 24.14 12.58
CA LEU A 395 -5.53 22.73 13.03
C LEU A 395 -6.94 22.13 13.13
N PRO A 396 -7.99 22.85 13.64
CA PRO A 396 -9.34 22.27 13.72
C PRO A 396 -9.95 21.92 12.36
N GLY A 397 -9.47 22.53 11.28
CA GLY A 397 -9.90 22.25 9.91
C GLY A 397 -9.10 21.13 9.23
N PHE A 398 -8.05 20.63 9.88
CA PHE A 398 -7.21 19.59 9.32
C PHE A 398 -7.91 18.23 9.41
N LYS A 399 -8.25 17.67 8.24
CA LYS A 399 -8.81 16.32 8.14
C LYS A 399 -7.71 15.39 7.63
N THR A 400 -7.45 14.33 8.38
CA THR A 400 -6.60 13.24 7.91
C THR A 400 -7.32 12.47 6.82
N SER A 401 -6.66 12.21 5.73
CA SER A 401 -7.15 11.33 4.67
C SER A 401 -6.12 10.25 4.38
N TYR A 402 -6.58 9.02 4.29
CA TYR A 402 -5.75 7.88 3.89
C TYR A 402 -5.90 7.56 2.39
N ASP A 403 -6.72 8.33 1.67
CA ASP A 403 -6.80 8.23 0.21
C ASP A 403 -5.56 8.86 -0.43
N VAL A 404 -4.70 8.01 -0.99
CA VAL A 404 -3.45 8.41 -1.64
C VAL A 404 -3.65 8.83 -3.10
N ARG A 405 -4.79 8.53 -3.70
CA ARG A 405 -5.08 8.77 -5.13
C ARG A 405 -4.93 10.23 -5.57
N PRO A 406 -5.40 11.24 -4.79
CA PRO A 406 -5.23 12.65 -5.16
C PRO A 406 -3.78 13.12 -5.21
N TYR A 407 -2.88 12.41 -4.51
CA TYR A 407 -1.45 12.74 -4.42
C TYR A 407 -0.61 12.01 -5.48
N MET A 408 -1.21 11.10 -6.23
CA MET A 408 -0.57 10.39 -7.34
C MET A 408 -0.94 11.01 -8.68
N PRO A 409 -0.10 10.87 -9.71
CA PRO A 409 -0.45 11.30 -11.07
C PRO A 409 -1.76 10.65 -11.54
N ALA A 410 -2.63 11.41 -12.17
CA ALA A 410 -3.91 10.91 -12.68
C ALA A 410 -3.74 9.78 -13.72
N ASN A 411 -2.60 9.74 -14.41
CA ASN A 411 -2.24 8.71 -15.39
C ASN A 411 -1.53 7.49 -14.77
N ALA A 412 -1.41 7.41 -13.44
CA ALA A 412 -0.92 6.20 -12.79
C ALA A 412 -1.87 5.03 -13.08
N PRO A 413 -1.37 3.82 -13.43
CA PRO A 413 -2.20 2.71 -13.88
C PRO A 413 -3.33 2.37 -12.91
N ALA A 414 -3.07 2.32 -11.61
CA ALA A 414 -4.09 2.06 -10.60
C ALA A 414 -5.14 3.18 -10.54
N ASN A 415 -4.75 4.46 -10.67
CA ASN A 415 -5.70 5.58 -10.70
C ASN A 415 -6.61 5.51 -11.92
N VAL A 416 -6.06 5.15 -13.09
CA VAL A 416 -6.86 4.97 -14.31
C VAL A 416 -7.88 3.84 -14.13
N GLY A 417 -7.45 2.73 -13.53
CA GLY A 417 -8.33 1.61 -13.21
C GLY A 417 -9.43 1.97 -12.19
N TYR A 418 -9.09 2.73 -11.14
CA TYR A 418 -10.10 3.24 -10.20
C TYR A 418 -11.09 4.19 -10.86
N ALA A 419 -10.61 5.10 -11.70
CA ALA A 419 -11.49 6.00 -12.45
C ALA A 419 -12.43 5.25 -13.41
N ALA A 420 -11.97 4.14 -13.99
CA ALA A 420 -12.81 3.24 -14.78
C ALA A 420 -13.88 2.57 -13.90
N ALA A 421 -13.48 2.06 -12.74
CA ALA A 421 -14.41 1.44 -11.80
C ALA A 421 -15.45 2.43 -11.24
N GLU A 422 -15.04 3.63 -10.85
CA GLU A 422 -15.93 4.68 -10.29
C GLU A 422 -17.00 5.18 -11.26
N ARG A 423 -16.80 5.00 -12.58
CA ARG A 423 -17.85 5.32 -13.56
C ARG A 423 -19.06 4.40 -13.49
N HIS A 424 -18.86 3.18 -12.98
CA HIS A 424 -19.86 2.11 -13.04
C HIS A 424 -20.26 1.56 -11.67
N PHE A 425 -19.43 1.77 -10.64
CA PHE A 425 -19.64 1.25 -9.29
C PHE A 425 -19.57 2.35 -8.24
N SER A 426 -20.36 2.22 -7.19
CA SER A 426 -20.27 3.09 -6.02
C SER A 426 -18.93 2.88 -5.28
N GLN A 427 -18.46 3.90 -4.57
CA GLN A 427 -17.26 3.79 -3.74
C GLN A 427 -17.38 2.72 -2.65
N ALA A 428 -18.58 2.48 -2.15
CA ALA A 428 -18.85 1.43 -1.18
C ALA A 428 -18.56 0.02 -1.74
N ARG A 429 -18.81 -0.19 -3.03
CA ARG A 429 -18.53 -1.47 -3.70
C ARG A 429 -17.07 -1.66 -4.07
N LEU A 430 -16.33 -0.56 -4.23
CA LEU A 430 -14.91 -0.62 -4.61
C LEU A 430 -13.99 -0.90 -3.41
N ASN A 431 -14.40 -0.52 -2.21
CA ASN A 431 -13.62 -0.72 -0.98
C ASN A 431 -14.49 -1.33 0.11
N PRO A 432 -14.92 -2.60 -0.05
CA PRO A 432 -15.76 -3.26 0.94
C PRO A 432 -14.94 -3.65 2.17
N GLU A 433 -15.53 -3.46 3.35
CA GLU A 433 -15.01 -4.05 4.59
C GLU A 433 -15.54 -5.48 4.72
N LEU A 434 -14.67 -6.40 5.11
CA LEU A 434 -15.03 -7.81 5.31
C LEU A 434 -15.30 -8.07 6.79
N LEU A 435 -16.50 -8.52 7.10
CA LEU A 435 -16.86 -8.98 8.43
C LEU A 435 -17.00 -10.51 8.45
N MET A 436 -16.15 -11.17 9.22
CA MET A 436 -16.26 -12.60 9.48
C MET A 436 -16.94 -12.84 10.83
N ILE A 437 -17.89 -13.77 10.85
CA ILE A 437 -18.57 -14.23 12.06
C ILE A 437 -18.16 -15.67 12.30
N GLU A 438 -17.61 -15.95 13.48
CA GLU A 438 -17.24 -17.28 13.92
C GLU A 438 -18.14 -17.76 15.06
N ALA A 439 -18.47 -19.03 15.05
CA ALA A 439 -19.22 -19.69 16.11
C ALA A 439 -18.55 -21.03 16.50
N ASP A 440 -18.95 -21.56 17.62
CA ASP A 440 -18.53 -22.87 18.15
C ASP A 440 -19.29 -24.06 17.52
N HIS A 441 -20.22 -23.76 16.62
CA HIS A 441 -21.07 -24.74 15.94
C HIS A 441 -21.24 -24.39 14.45
N ASP A 442 -21.77 -25.32 13.69
CA ASP A 442 -22.07 -25.10 12.27
C ASP A 442 -23.18 -24.06 12.11
N LEU A 443 -22.84 -22.93 11.48
CA LEU A 443 -23.77 -21.84 11.23
C LEU A 443 -24.74 -22.12 10.05
N ARG A 444 -24.59 -23.22 9.34
CA ARG A 444 -25.49 -23.63 8.24
C ARG A 444 -26.79 -24.25 8.74
N ASN A 445 -27.39 -23.66 9.74
CA ASN A 445 -28.66 -24.06 10.32
C ASN A 445 -29.66 -22.90 10.35
N SER A 446 -30.94 -23.19 10.45
CA SER A 446 -32.05 -22.24 10.39
C SER A 446 -31.91 -21.09 11.40
N THR A 447 -31.53 -21.40 12.63
CA THR A 447 -31.46 -20.42 13.71
C THR A 447 -30.31 -19.45 13.51
N SER A 448 -29.14 -19.96 13.11
CA SER A 448 -27.96 -19.16 12.87
C SER A 448 -28.15 -18.20 11.69
N MET A 449 -28.91 -18.60 10.68
CA MET A 449 -29.23 -17.74 9.54
C MET A 449 -30.07 -16.53 9.91
N ILE A 450 -31.03 -16.69 10.82
CA ILE A 450 -31.79 -15.56 11.38
C ILE A 450 -30.84 -14.60 12.10
N LEU A 451 -29.90 -15.15 12.87
CA LEU A 451 -28.93 -14.35 13.59
C LEU A 451 -28.07 -13.51 12.64
N LEU A 452 -27.60 -14.12 11.55
CA LEU A 452 -26.79 -13.41 10.55
C LEU A 452 -27.57 -12.32 9.82
N GLU A 453 -28.86 -12.54 9.49
CA GLU A 453 -29.71 -11.48 8.93
C GLU A 453 -29.91 -10.35 9.93
N ARG A 454 -30.09 -10.65 11.23
CA ARG A 454 -30.17 -9.62 12.27
C ARG A 454 -28.88 -8.82 12.37
N VAL A 455 -27.72 -9.48 12.30
CA VAL A 455 -26.41 -8.81 12.28
C VAL A 455 -26.27 -7.94 11.04
N ALA A 456 -26.58 -8.46 9.85
CA ALA A 456 -26.52 -7.69 8.60
C ALA A 456 -27.44 -6.47 8.67
N LYS A 457 -28.66 -6.63 9.23
CA LYS A 457 -29.62 -5.53 9.42
C LYS A 457 -29.11 -4.49 10.44
N ALA A 458 -28.50 -4.91 11.53
CA ALA A 458 -27.92 -4.01 12.52
C ALA A 458 -26.76 -3.20 11.92
N ILE A 459 -25.87 -3.84 11.15
CA ILE A 459 -24.75 -3.18 10.45
C ILE A 459 -25.28 -2.17 9.44
N PHE A 460 -26.30 -2.54 8.65
CA PHE A 460 -26.89 -1.63 7.67
C PHE A 460 -27.46 -0.34 8.29
N HIS A 461 -27.92 -0.39 9.54
CA HIS A 461 -28.41 0.79 10.28
C HIS A 461 -27.31 1.57 11.02
N THR A 462 -26.04 1.18 10.86
CA THR A 462 -24.94 1.91 11.45
C THR A 462 -24.59 3.10 10.57
N ASP A 463 -24.39 4.27 11.20
CA ASP A 463 -24.03 5.48 10.48
C ASP A 463 -22.74 5.29 9.66
N GLY A 464 -22.78 5.70 8.41
CA GLY A 464 -21.63 5.58 7.49
C GLY A 464 -21.61 4.30 6.65
N ILE A 465 -22.54 3.36 6.88
CA ILE A 465 -22.69 2.14 6.05
C ILE A 465 -23.74 2.40 4.98
N ALA A 466 -23.34 2.33 3.72
CA ALA A 466 -24.24 2.52 2.57
C ALA A 466 -24.90 1.22 2.12
N GLU A 467 -24.14 0.10 2.13
CA GLU A 467 -24.58 -1.20 1.63
C GLU A 467 -24.03 -2.31 2.53
N VAL A 468 -24.78 -3.38 2.73
CA VAL A 468 -24.34 -4.60 3.40
C VAL A 468 -24.65 -5.78 2.51
N GLN A 469 -23.63 -6.33 1.87
CA GLN A 469 -23.77 -7.49 1.01
C GLN A 469 -23.67 -8.76 1.84
N SER A 470 -24.66 -9.61 1.71
CA SER A 470 -24.71 -10.92 2.33
C SER A 470 -25.54 -11.84 1.44
N ILE A 471 -25.64 -13.11 1.78
CA ILE A 471 -26.47 -14.05 1.02
C ILE A 471 -27.97 -13.67 1.04
N THR A 472 -28.45 -13.05 2.13
CA THR A 472 -29.83 -12.53 2.25
C THR A 472 -29.99 -11.17 1.58
N ARG A 473 -28.89 -10.52 1.18
CA ARG A 473 -28.83 -9.19 0.56
C ARG A 473 -27.81 -9.17 -0.58
N PRO A 474 -28.04 -9.92 -1.65
CA PRO A 474 -27.03 -10.10 -2.71
C PRO A 474 -26.68 -8.80 -3.44
N LEU A 475 -27.59 -7.83 -3.48
CA LEU A 475 -27.39 -6.50 -4.07
C LEU A 475 -27.00 -5.42 -3.04
N GLY A 476 -26.74 -5.80 -1.79
CA GLY A 476 -26.31 -4.87 -0.74
C GLY A 476 -27.45 -4.06 -0.08
N THR A 477 -28.64 -4.09 -0.61
CA THR A 477 -29.82 -3.38 -0.09
C THR A 477 -30.84 -4.36 0.48
N PRO A 478 -31.64 -3.95 1.49
CA PRO A 478 -32.72 -4.78 1.99
C PRO A 478 -33.71 -5.11 0.86
N LEU A 479 -34.13 -6.35 0.80
CA LEU A 479 -35.23 -6.73 -0.10
C LEU A 479 -36.50 -6.02 0.37
N ASP A 480 -37.07 -5.19 -0.47
CA ASP A 480 -38.34 -4.56 -0.18
C ASP A 480 -39.46 -5.58 -0.38
N HIS A 481 -39.92 -6.16 0.73
CA HIS A 481 -40.96 -7.19 0.75
C HIS A 481 -42.37 -6.65 0.37
N THR A 482 -42.50 -5.32 0.25
CA THR A 482 -43.82 -4.70 0.00
C THR A 482 -44.14 -4.51 -1.47
N SER A 483 -43.16 -4.74 -2.38
CA SER A 483 -43.38 -4.47 -3.81
C SER A 483 -43.19 -5.69 -4.71
N ILE A 484 -44.09 -6.67 -4.60
CA ILE A 484 -44.18 -7.75 -5.60
C ILE A 484 -44.39 -7.20 -7.03
N PRO A 485 -45.21 -6.15 -7.27
CA PRO A 485 -45.24 -5.49 -8.58
C PRO A 485 -43.91 -4.94 -9.03
N PHE A 486 -43.05 -4.42 -8.11
CA PHE A 486 -41.73 -3.96 -8.43
C PHE A 486 -40.77 -5.11 -8.74
N GLN A 487 -40.82 -6.23 -8.00
CA GLN A 487 -40.02 -7.42 -8.31
C GLN A 487 -40.44 -8.03 -9.66
N ILE A 488 -41.72 -8.06 -9.98
CA ILE A 488 -42.21 -8.51 -11.30
C ILE A 488 -41.83 -7.52 -12.39
N SER A 489 -41.94 -6.21 -12.16
CA SER A 489 -41.58 -5.20 -13.15
C SER A 489 -40.05 -5.02 -13.29
N ALA A 490 -39.31 -5.08 -12.21
CA ALA A 490 -37.82 -5.07 -12.25
C ALA A 490 -37.31 -6.39 -12.84
N GLY A 491 -37.90 -7.52 -12.50
CA GLY A 491 -37.65 -8.81 -13.15
C GLY A 491 -37.97 -8.79 -14.65
N SER A 492 -39.09 -8.20 -15.03
CA SER A 492 -39.48 -8.07 -16.44
C SER A 492 -38.63 -7.07 -17.21
N ALA A 493 -38.29 -5.92 -16.62
CA ALA A 493 -37.38 -4.92 -17.23
C ALA A 493 -35.95 -5.44 -17.35
N SER A 494 -35.44 -6.13 -16.34
CA SER A 494 -34.14 -6.80 -16.41
C SER A 494 -34.18 -8.01 -17.36
N GLN A 495 -35.29 -8.73 -17.46
CA GLN A 495 -35.45 -9.80 -18.42
C GLN A 495 -35.43 -9.30 -19.87
N ILE A 496 -36.09 -8.18 -20.16
CA ILE A 496 -36.12 -7.61 -21.52
C ILE A 496 -34.72 -7.09 -21.91
N ASN A 497 -34.01 -6.43 -21.00
CA ASN A 497 -32.68 -5.94 -21.25
C ASN A 497 -31.60 -7.04 -21.20
N ASN A 498 -31.87 -8.15 -20.51
CA ASN A 498 -30.94 -9.27 -20.37
C ASN A 498 -31.34 -10.52 -21.18
N LEU A 499 -32.31 -10.41 -22.07
CA LEU A 499 -32.73 -11.54 -22.93
C LEU A 499 -31.57 -12.19 -23.68
N PRO A 500 -30.60 -11.44 -24.26
CA PRO A 500 -29.42 -12.05 -24.88
C PRO A 500 -28.50 -12.74 -23.86
N PHE A 501 -28.41 -12.18 -22.65
CA PHE A 501 -27.62 -12.74 -21.56
C PHE A 501 -28.27 -14.00 -20.98
N GLN A 502 -29.60 -14.00 -20.78
CA GLN A 502 -30.33 -15.19 -20.34
C GLN A 502 -30.29 -16.32 -21.38
N GLN A 503 -30.29 -15.98 -22.69
CA GLN A 503 -30.10 -16.98 -23.73
C GLN A 503 -28.69 -17.58 -23.68
N SER A 504 -27.65 -16.77 -23.43
CA SER A 504 -26.27 -17.28 -23.23
C SER A 504 -26.15 -18.09 -21.95
N GLN A 505 -26.75 -17.63 -20.84
CA GLN A 505 -26.82 -18.40 -19.57
C GLN A 505 -27.54 -19.74 -19.77
N THR A 506 -28.66 -19.75 -20.50
CA THR A 506 -29.39 -21.00 -20.78
C THR A 506 -28.52 -21.94 -21.64
N SER A 507 -27.79 -21.41 -22.61
CA SER A 507 -26.85 -22.18 -23.42
C SER A 507 -25.69 -22.72 -22.59
N ASP A 508 -25.16 -21.94 -21.64
CA ASP A 508 -24.08 -22.36 -20.77
C ASP A 508 -24.54 -23.35 -19.70
N LEU A 509 -25.76 -23.20 -19.17
CA LEU A 509 -26.41 -24.22 -18.34
C LEU A 509 -26.60 -25.53 -19.11
N LEU A 510 -26.99 -25.45 -20.38
CA LEU A 510 -27.09 -26.64 -21.24
C LEU A 510 -25.73 -27.26 -21.51
N LYS A 511 -24.65 -26.45 -21.66
CA LYS A 511 -23.27 -26.95 -21.75
C LYS A 511 -22.82 -27.59 -20.43
N GLN A 512 -23.16 -27.00 -19.30
CA GLN A 512 -22.88 -27.59 -17.97
C GLN A 512 -23.61 -28.91 -17.79
N VAL A 513 -24.89 -28.98 -18.21
CA VAL A 513 -25.62 -30.24 -18.21
C VAL A 513 -24.94 -31.28 -19.13
N ALA A 514 -24.44 -30.85 -20.30
CA ALA A 514 -23.68 -31.74 -21.17
C ALA A 514 -22.36 -32.19 -20.55
N VAL A 515 -21.62 -31.29 -19.87
CA VAL A 515 -20.41 -31.62 -19.11
C VAL A 515 -20.73 -32.58 -17.94
N ILE A 516 -21.81 -32.33 -17.21
CA ILE A 516 -22.26 -33.20 -16.12
C ILE A 516 -22.65 -34.57 -16.69
N ASN A 517 -23.38 -34.61 -17.80
CA ASN A 517 -23.72 -35.88 -18.46
C ASN A 517 -22.48 -36.63 -18.98
N ASN A 518 -21.51 -35.92 -19.56
CA ASN A 518 -20.23 -36.50 -19.92
C ASN A 518 -19.45 -37.01 -18.69
N SER A 519 -19.49 -36.27 -17.59
CA SER A 519 -18.88 -36.72 -16.32
C SER A 519 -19.57 -37.95 -15.75
N ILE A 520 -20.89 -38.01 -15.88
CA ILE A 520 -21.70 -39.20 -15.52
C ILE A 520 -21.35 -40.38 -16.43
N ASP A 521 -21.15 -40.16 -17.71
CA ASP A 521 -20.80 -41.24 -18.64
C ASP A 521 -19.33 -41.70 -18.44
N ILE A 522 -18.41 -40.78 -18.12
CA ILE A 522 -17.04 -41.13 -17.69
C ILE A 522 -17.08 -41.93 -16.38
N LEU A 523 -17.90 -41.52 -15.42
CA LEU A 523 -18.09 -42.25 -14.18
C LEU A 523 -18.70 -43.62 -14.40
N ARG A 524 -19.66 -43.75 -15.33
CA ARG A 524 -20.20 -45.06 -15.75
C ARG A 524 -19.16 -45.93 -16.43
N GLN A 525 -18.30 -45.37 -17.28
CA GLN A 525 -17.19 -46.08 -17.89
C GLN A 525 -16.16 -46.51 -16.87
N GLN A 526 -15.81 -45.61 -15.93
CA GLN A 526 -14.93 -45.99 -14.80
C GLN A 526 -15.54 -47.08 -13.92
N TYR A 527 -16.84 -46.99 -13.67
CA TYR A 527 -17.57 -48.00 -12.95
C TYR A 527 -17.58 -49.36 -13.66
N ALA A 528 -17.81 -49.34 -14.99
CA ALA A 528 -17.74 -50.58 -15.80
C ALA A 528 -16.31 -51.15 -15.88
N LEU A 529 -15.29 -50.32 -15.98
CA LEU A 529 -13.87 -50.72 -15.90
C LEU A 529 -13.50 -51.26 -14.52
N GLN A 530 -14.04 -50.66 -13.46
CA GLN A 530 -13.79 -51.11 -12.08
C GLN A 530 -14.49 -52.45 -11.79
N GLN A 531 -15.69 -52.68 -12.34
CA GLN A 531 -16.35 -53.99 -12.31
C GLN A 531 -15.57 -55.07 -13.07
N GLN A 532 -14.93 -54.70 -14.17
CA GLN A 532 -14.07 -55.64 -14.92
C GLN A 532 -12.75 -55.91 -14.23
N SER A 533 -12.24 -54.96 -13.44
CA SER A 533 -10.94 -55.11 -12.79
C SER A 533 -10.98 -55.69 -11.39
N SER A 534 -12.12 -55.86 -10.77
CA SER A 534 -12.18 -56.33 -9.42
C SER A 534 -13.29 -57.36 -9.15
N ALA A 535 -12.93 -58.60 -9.11
CA ALA A 535 -13.71 -59.68 -8.49
C ALA A 535 -13.77 -59.56 -6.93
N VAL A 536 -13.40 -58.40 -6.34
CA VAL A 536 -13.15 -58.28 -4.90
C VAL A 536 -13.94 -57.17 -4.17
N THR A 537 -14.75 -56.31 -4.83
CA THR A 537 -15.36 -55.21 -4.07
C THR A 537 -16.86 -54.96 -4.35
N ASP A 538 -17.64 -56.00 -4.25
CA ASP A 538 -19.13 -55.91 -4.29
C ASP A 538 -19.69 -55.04 -3.13
N GLU A 539 -19.00 -54.96 -2.02
CA GLU A 539 -19.37 -54.12 -0.87
C GLU A 539 -19.12 -52.60 -1.10
N GLN A 540 -18.07 -52.20 -1.77
CA GLN A 540 -17.78 -50.80 -2.07
C GLN A 540 -18.74 -50.23 -3.12
N ALA A 541 -19.11 -51.05 -4.12
CA ALA A 541 -20.11 -50.66 -5.12
C ALA A 541 -21.48 -50.44 -4.48
N LYS A 542 -21.91 -51.29 -3.56
CA LYS A 542 -23.16 -51.13 -2.80
C LYS A 542 -23.12 -49.90 -1.87
N ALA A 543 -21.99 -49.61 -1.25
CA ALA A 543 -21.82 -48.42 -0.42
C ALA A 543 -21.92 -47.13 -1.26
N PHE A 544 -21.32 -47.12 -2.45
CA PHE A 544 -21.38 -45.98 -3.37
C PHE A 544 -22.80 -45.72 -3.90
N GLN A 545 -23.53 -46.77 -4.31
CA GLN A 545 -24.91 -46.63 -4.70
C GLN A 545 -25.83 -46.12 -3.58
N ARG A 546 -25.59 -46.52 -2.33
CA ARG A 546 -26.32 -46.00 -1.17
C ARG A 546 -26.01 -44.50 -0.96
N THR A 547 -24.78 -44.08 -1.14
CA THR A 547 -24.37 -42.67 -0.97
C THR A 547 -25.02 -41.77 -2.06
N VAL A 548 -25.04 -42.22 -3.32
CA VAL A 548 -25.70 -41.51 -4.43
C VAL A 548 -27.22 -41.44 -4.21
N ALA A 549 -27.82 -42.54 -3.75
CA ALA A 549 -29.27 -42.53 -3.46
C ALA A 549 -29.61 -41.62 -2.27
N ILE A 550 -28.79 -41.55 -1.24
CA ILE A 550 -28.96 -40.65 -0.10
C ILE A 550 -28.80 -39.19 -0.57
N ALA A 551 -27.85 -38.89 -1.45
CA ALA A 551 -27.64 -37.55 -1.99
C ALA A 551 -28.82 -37.11 -2.90
N GLN A 552 -29.38 -38.03 -3.69
CA GLN A 552 -30.59 -37.77 -4.51
C GLN A 552 -31.84 -37.59 -3.66
N ASP A 553 -32.06 -38.46 -2.67
CA ASP A 553 -33.19 -38.35 -1.73
C ASP A 553 -33.12 -37.03 -0.91
N LEU A 554 -31.92 -36.64 -0.52
CA LEU A 554 -31.71 -35.38 0.17
C LEU A 554 -32.04 -34.18 -0.72
N ARG A 555 -31.57 -34.17 -1.98
CA ARG A 555 -31.90 -33.14 -2.96
C ARG A 555 -33.41 -33.03 -3.23
N ASP A 556 -34.05 -34.18 -3.44
CA ASP A 556 -35.51 -34.24 -3.72
C ASP A 556 -36.32 -33.82 -2.48
N LYS A 557 -35.87 -34.12 -1.28
CA LYS A 557 -36.47 -33.64 -0.03
C LYS A 557 -36.36 -32.14 0.15
N ILE A 558 -35.21 -31.55 -0.17
CA ILE A 558 -34.99 -30.09 -0.11
C ILE A 558 -35.90 -29.39 -1.14
N ALA A 559 -35.94 -29.88 -2.38
CA ALA A 559 -36.82 -29.32 -3.43
C ALA A 559 -38.31 -29.43 -3.09
N ASN A 560 -38.74 -30.57 -2.59
CA ASN A 560 -40.13 -30.80 -2.18
C ASN A 560 -40.53 -29.92 -0.97
N PHE A 561 -39.60 -29.65 -0.06
CA PHE A 561 -39.83 -28.76 1.08
C PHE A 561 -40.07 -27.32 0.62
N ASP A 562 -39.25 -26.80 -0.28
CA ASP A 562 -39.42 -25.43 -0.81
C ASP A 562 -40.70 -25.29 -1.61
N ASP A 563 -41.06 -26.24 -2.48
CA ASP A 563 -42.32 -26.24 -3.26
C ASP A 563 -43.57 -26.38 -2.39
N PHE A 564 -43.50 -27.18 -1.32
CA PHE A 564 -44.63 -27.36 -0.40
C PHE A 564 -44.94 -26.10 0.39
N PHE A 565 -43.93 -25.38 0.84
CA PHE A 565 -44.12 -24.20 1.65
C PHE A 565 -44.30 -22.90 0.85
N ARG A 566 -43.98 -22.86 -0.43
CA ARG A 566 -44.14 -21.70 -1.31
C ARG A 566 -45.53 -21.07 -1.32
N PRO A 567 -46.64 -21.84 -1.45
CA PRO A 567 -48.00 -21.27 -1.41
C PRO A 567 -48.36 -20.70 -0.04
N ILE A 568 -47.95 -21.39 1.02
CA ILE A 568 -48.22 -21.00 2.42
C ILE A 568 -47.45 -19.74 2.77
N ARG A 569 -46.19 -19.69 2.40
CA ARG A 569 -45.31 -18.52 2.57
C ARG A 569 -45.89 -17.30 1.86
N SER A 570 -46.30 -17.45 0.60
CA SER A 570 -46.92 -16.38 -0.18
C SER A 570 -48.16 -15.82 0.49
N TYR A 571 -49.04 -16.69 1.00
CA TYR A 571 -50.25 -16.28 1.70
C TYR A 571 -49.98 -15.43 2.94
N PHE A 572 -49.05 -15.81 3.80
CA PHE A 572 -48.75 -15.09 5.03
C PHE A 572 -48.04 -13.75 4.78
N TYR A 573 -47.34 -13.57 3.68
CA TYR A 573 -46.74 -12.30 3.29
C TYR A 573 -47.79 -11.29 2.77
N TRP A 574 -48.89 -11.73 2.21
CA TRP A 574 -49.93 -10.87 1.65
C TRP A 574 -51.02 -10.46 2.64
N GLU A 575 -51.15 -11.13 3.78
CA GLU A 575 -52.17 -10.83 4.78
C GLU A 575 -51.81 -9.59 5.58
N LYS A 576 -52.58 -8.51 5.38
CA LYS A 576 -52.31 -7.16 5.92
C LYS A 576 -52.41 -7.07 7.45
N HIS A 577 -53.17 -7.99 8.08
CA HIS A 577 -53.39 -8.04 9.54
C HIS A 577 -52.73 -9.26 10.20
N CYS A 578 -51.78 -9.86 9.56
CA CYS A 578 -51.09 -11.05 10.06
C CYS A 578 -50.43 -10.85 11.44
N TYR A 579 -49.95 -9.64 11.73
CA TYR A 579 -49.34 -9.34 13.03
C TYR A 579 -50.35 -9.23 14.19
N ASP A 580 -51.62 -9.00 13.91
CA ASP A 580 -52.68 -8.90 14.91
C ASP A 580 -53.22 -10.28 15.33
N ILE A 581 -52.88 -11.32 14.59
CA ILE A 581 -53.30 -12.70 14.83
C ILE A 581 -52.11 -13.52 15.33
N PRO A 582 -52.09 -14.01 16.59
CA PRO A 582 -50.94 -14.68 17.17
C PRO A 582 -50.38 -15.86 16.38
N ILE A 583 -51.26 -16.67 15.76
CA ILE A 583 -50.87 -17.83 14.94
C ILE A 583 -50.23 -17.37 13.62
N CYS A 584 -50.74 -16.32 13.01
CA CYS A 584 -50.24 -15.80 11.75
C CYS A 584 -48.87 -15.10 11.99
N ALA A 585 -48.77 -14.33 13.05
CA ALA A 585 -47.52 -13.67 13.45
C ALA A 585 -46.40 -14.67 13.78
N THR A 586 -46.72 -15.76 14.47
CA THR A 586 -45.75 -16.83 14.77
C THR A 586 -45.30 -17.59 13.53
N LEU A 587 -46.21 -17.90 12.61
CA LEU A 587 -45.88 -18.58 11.36
C LEU A 587 -45.07 -17.68 10.43
N ARG A 588 -45.37 -16.39 10.35
CA ARG A 588 -44.59 -15.42 9.59
C ARG A 588 -43.21 -15.25 10.17
N SER A 589 -43.08 -15.14 11.50
CA SER A 589 -41.83 -15.12 12.19
C SER A 589 -40.99 -16.41 12.01
N LEU A 590 -41.68 -17.57 11.87
CA LEU A 590 -41.02 -18.83 11.53
C LEU A 590 -40.48 -18.83 10.09
N PHE A 591 -41.24 -18.26 9.12
CA PHE A 591 -40.75 -18.12 7.74
C PHE A 591 -39.65 -17.07 7.59
N ASP A 592 -39.77 -15.95 8.29
CA ASP A 592 -38.66 -14.96 8.39
C ASP A 592 -37.41 -15.59 9.04
N ALA A 593 -37.65 -16.50 9.98
CA ALA A 593 -36.60 -17.31 10.60
C ALA A 593 -35.98 -18.30 9.60
N LEU A 594 -36.77 -18.96 8.79
CA LEU A 594 -36.30 -19.90 7.76
C LEU A 594 -35.57 -19.19 6.61
N ASP A 595 -35.98 -17.96 6.24
CA ASP A 595 -35.25 -17.11 5.29
C ASP A 595 -33.90 -16.68 5.83
N GLY A 596 -33.81 -16.43 7.13
CA GLY A 596 -32.54 -16.22 7.79
C GLY A 596 -31.59 -17.43 7.77
N ILE A 597 -32.14 -18.66 7.64
CA ILE A 597 -31.36 -19.90 7.64
C ILE A 597 -30.66 -20.17 6.29
N ASP A 598 -31.35 -19.84 5.18
CA ASP A 598 -30.76 -19.99 3.84
C ASP A 598 -29.51 -19.10 3.65
N GLY A 599 -29.47 -17.97 4.36
CA GLY A 599 -28.39 -17.00 4.27
C GLY A 599 -27.04 -17.43 4.85
N VAL A 600 -27.01 -18.42 5.73
CA VAL A 600 -25.76 -18.81 6.42
C VAL A 600 -24.99 -19.92 5.72
N CYS A 601 -25.65 -20.76 4.94
CA CYS A 601 -25.00 -21.87 4.27
C CYS A 601 -23.90 -21.47 3.27
N CYS A 602 -23.90 -20.23 2.78
CA CYS A 602 -22.95 -19.76 1.77
C CYS A 602 -21.82 -18.85 2.28
N THR A 603 -21.91 -18.36 3.53
CA THR A 603 -20.87 -17.48 4.09
C THR A 603 -19.78 -18.21 4.88
N ILE A 604 -19.91 -19.55 5.03
CA ILE A 604 -18.99 -20.39 5.80
C ILE A 604 -18.23 -21.37 4.89
N ARG A 605 -17.79 -20.91 3.72
CA ARG A 605 -16.78 -21.63 2.93
C ARG A 605 -15.47 -20.87 2.86
#